data_cd825ed0b71f54f8d93c81dd4810975a
#
_entry.id   cd825ed0b71f54f8d93c81dd4810975a
#
_cell.length_a   1.000
_cell.length_b   1.000
_cell.length_c   1.000
_cell.angle_alpha   90.00
_cell.angle_beta   90.00
_cell.angle_gamma   90.00
#
_symmetry.space_group_name_H-M   'P 1'
#
loop_
_entity.id
_entity.type
_entity.pdbx_description
1 polymer ?
#
loop_
_entity_poly.entity_id
_entity_poly.type
_entity_poly.pdbx_seq_one_letter_code
_entity_poly.pdbx_strand_id
1 'polypeptide(L)'
;MKQAVFSLAILLLALCGCSSDESIKGASNGPFSVRDVANSGCKSSSHTRSEYPEYFEFKACDGGYLSVNHVNAMFNCAPGELKIEATIDGNVIKILEMEETALANCICPYDLYCEVGPLSNGDYEVVIYHGSFEIPTRQFSITYNKRLNAKYEVTYDD
;
A
#
# COMPACT_ATOMS: atom_id res chain seq x y z
N MET A 1 -53.11 50.63 -39.32
CA MET A 1 -53.01 49.75 -38.18
C MET A 1 -51.96 48.70 -38.49
N LYS A 2 -50.69 48.88 -38.08
CA LYS A 2 -49.61 47.94 -38.22
C LYS A 2 -48.90 47.86 -36.85
N GLN A 3 -49.04 46.75 -36.20
CA GLN A 3 -48.37 46.45 -34.94
C GLN A 3 -46.93 46.04 -35.26
N ALA A 4 -45.97 46.71 -34.62
CA ALA A 4 -44.57 46.34 -34.62
C ALA A 4 -44.28 45.47 -33.39
N VAL A 5 -43.88 44.24 -33.62
CA VAL A 5 -43.43 43.29 -32.59
C VAL A 5 -41.93 43.48 -32.39
N PHE A 6 -41.56 44.00 -31.22
CA PHE A 6 -40.15 44.07 -30.83
C PHE A 6 -39.71 42.73 -30.26
N SER A 7 -38.88 41.99 -30.99
CA SER A 7 -38.20 40.81 -30.46
C SER A 7 -37.00 41.26 -29.62
N LEU A 8 -37.07 41.03 -28.33
CA LEU A 8 -35.98 41.21 -27.39
C LEU A 8 -35.08 39.94 -27.41
N ALA A 9 -33.96 40.02 -28.08
CA ALA A 9 -32.97 38.97 -28.05
C ALA A 9 -32.14 39.08 -26.77
N ILE A 10 -32.35 38.14 -25.84
CA ILE A 10 -31.54 38.00 -24.62
C ILE A 10 -30.29 37.24 -25.01
N LEU A 11 -29.13 37.93 -25.01
CA LEU A 11 -27.80 37.34 -25.22
C LEU A 11 -27.30 36.77 -23.89
N LEU A 12 -27.45 35.46 -23.71
CA LEU A 12 -26.82 34.72 -22.59
C LEU A 12 -25.32 34.58 -22.86
N LEU A 13 -24.53 35.40 -22.18
CA LEU A 13 -23.08 35.21 -22.07
C LEU A 13 -22.84 34.03 -21.11
N ALA A 14 -22.55 32.88 -21.68
CA ALA A 14 -22.00 31.75 -20.92
C ALA A 14 -20.52 32.06 -20.60
N LEU A 15 -20.26 32.41 -19.34
CA LEU A 15 -18.91 32.45 -18.78
C LEU A 15 -18.43 31.01 -18.62
N CYS A 16 -17.71 30.48 -19.62
CA CYS A 16 -16.88 29.29 -19.45
C CYS A 16 -15.72 29.66 -18.53
N GLY A 17 -15.89 29.43 -17.25
CA GLY A 17 -14.79 29.36 -16.31
C GLY A 17 -13.98 28.11 -16.62
N CYS A 18 -12.84 28.23 -17.29
CA CYS A 18 -11.81 27.22 -17.28
C CYS A 18 -11.16 27.26 -15.88
N SER A 19 -11.64 26.42 -14.98
CA SER A 19 -10.82 25.96 -13.88
C SER A 19 -9.82 24.98 -14.49
N SER A 20 -8.56 25.38 -14.54
CA SER A 20 -7.45 24.51 -14.84
C SER A 20 -7.26 23.55 -13.66
N ASP A 21 -8.07 22.48 -13.64
CA ASP A 21 -7.71 21.28 -12.93
C ASP A 21 -6.52 20.69 -13.64
N GLU A 22 -5.34 20.86 -13.05
CA GLU A 22 -4.21 20.01 -13.36
C GLU A 22 -4.58 18.58 -12.93
N SER A 23 -5.25 17.89 -13.85
CA SER A 23 -5.50 16.45 -13.72
C SER A 23 -4.17 15.76 -13.62
N ILE A 24 -3.84 15.28 -12.43
CA ILE A 24 -2.80 14.27 -12.20
C ILE A 24 -3.19 13.05 -13.04
N LYS A 25 -2.62 12.98 -14.25
CA LYS A 25 -2.82 11.85 -15.16
C LYS A 25 -2.13 10.63 -14.57
N GLY A 26 -2.91 9.73 -14.00
CA GLY A 26 -2.43 8.46 -13.49
C GLY A 26 -3.27 7.84 -12.39
N ALA A 27 -4.49 8.35 -12.14
CA ALA A 27 -5.38 7.69 -11.19
C ALA A 27 -5.75 6.30 -11.71
N SER A 28 -5.32 5.27 -11.02
CA SER A 28 -5.81 3.92 -11.18
C SER A 28 -7.30 3.88 -10.81
N ASN A 29 -8.13 3.38 -11.71
CA ASN A 29 -9.60 3.49 -11.65
C ASN A 29 -10.25 2.49 -10.68
N GLY A 30 -9.75 2.32 -9.46
CA GLY A 30 -10.37 1.42 -8.48
C GLY A 30 -10.14 1.87 -7.03
N PRO A 31 -10.96 1.38 -6.07
CA PRO A 31 -10.68 1.61 -4.67
C PRO A 31 -9.38 0.93 -4.25
N PHE A 32 -8.66 1.55 -3.32
CA PHE A 32 -7.46 0.94 -2.72
C PHE A 32 -7.84 -0.39 -2.05
N SER A 33 -7.04 -1.41 -2.30
CA SER A 33 -7.29 -2.77 -1.81
C SER A 33 -6.00 -3.54 -1.61
N VAL A 34 -6.10 -4.63 -0.86
CA VAL A 34 -5.06 -5.65 -0.73
C VAL A 34 -5.47 -6.85 -1.57
N ARG A 35 -4.53 -7.46 -2.29
CA ARG A 35 -4.74 -8.70 -3.06
C ARG A 35 -3.51 -9.59 -2.99
N ASP A 36 -3.65 -10.81 -3.49
CA ASP A 36 -2.55 -11.79 -3.63
C ASP A 36 -1.77 -12.03 -2.33
N VAL A 37 -2.49 -12.07 -1.19
CA VAL A 37 -1.90 -12.34 0.12
C VAL A 37 -1.40 -13.77 0.18
N ALA A 38 -0.11 -13.95 0.52
CA ALA A 38 0.53 -15.26 0.64
C ALA A 38 1.60 -15.25 1.73
N ASN A 39 1.96 -16.44 2.20
CA ASN A 39 3.11 -16.65 3.07
C ASN A 39 3.82 -17.96 2.76
N SER A 40 5.10 -18.06 3.15
CA SER A 40 5.92 -19.25 2.92
C SER A 40 5.62 -20.42 3.85
N GLY A 41 4.83 -20.22 4.89
CA GLY A 41 4.84 -21.08 6.08
C GLY A 41 6.10 -20.85 6.94
N CYS A 42 6.13 -21.47 8.12
CA CYS A 42 7.28 -21.44 9.01
C CYS A 42 8.50 -22.10 8.37
N LYS A 43 9.59 -21.36 8.19
CA LYS A 43 10.80 -21.87 7.52
C LYS A 43 11.62 -22.80 8.39
N SER A 44 11.81 -22.46 9.65
CA SER A 44 12.47 -23.29 10.67
C SER A 44 12.40 -22.63 12.04
N SER A 45 12.13 -23.40 13.07
CA SER A 45 12.07 -22.93 14.46
C SER A 45 13.42 -22.98 15.20
N SER A 46 14.49 -23.46 14.56
CA SER A 46 15.76 -23.76 15.22
C SER A 46 16.87 -22.72 15.01
N HIS A 47 16.59 -21.62 14.32
CA HIS A 47 17.58 -20.63 13.93
C HIS A 47 17.42 -19.30 14.67
N THR A 48 18.54 -18.61 14.88
CA THR A 48 18.58 -17.27 15.41
C THR A 48 18.26 -16.21 14.33
N ARG A 49 17.86 -15.01 14.74
CA ARG A 49 17.59 -13.89 13.83
C ARG A 49 18.78 -13.54 12.92
N SER A 50 20.00 -13.77 13.38
CA SER A 50 21.24 -13.53 12.61
C SER A 50 21.40 -14.46 11.40
N GLU A 51 20.76 -15.63 11.40
CA GLU A 51 20.82 -16.58 10.28
C GLU A 51 19.76 -16.28 9.20
N TYR A 52 18.75 -15.48 9.55
CA TYR A 52 17.68 -15.05 8.65
C TYR A 52 17.61 -13.54 8.63
N PRO A 53 18.39 -12.84 7.79
CA PRO A 53 18.32 -11.39 7.66
C PRO A 53 16.92 -10.97 7.22
N GLU A 54 16.30 -10.10 8.00
CA GLU A 54 14.98 -9.55 7.71
C GLU A 54 15.11 -8.39 6.73
N TYR A 55 14.26 -8.35 5.73
CA TYR A 55 14.22 -7.24 4.78
C TYR A 55 12.86 -7.09 4.10
N PHE A 56 12.63 -5.93 3.51
CA PHE A 56 11.46 -5.64 2.69
C PHE A 56 11.86 -5.42 1.24
N GLU A 57 11.05 -5.96 0.31
CA GLU A 57 11.14 -5.65 -1.11
C GLU A 57 9.84 -5.00 -1.57
N PHE A 58 9.99 -3.90 -2.32
CA PHE A 58 8.89 -3.16 -2.93
C PHE A 58 9.06 -3.16 -4.44
N LYS A 59 8.07 -3.68 -5.18
CA LYS A 59 8.11 -3.70 -6.65
C LYS A 59 6.80 -3.20 -7.22
N ALA A 60 6.88 -2.47 -8.34
CA ALA A 60 5.70 -2.12 -9.09
C ALA A 60 5.15 -3.35 -9.82
N CYS A 61 3.84 -3.58 -9.68
CA CYS A 61 3.09 -4.61 -10.37
C CYS A 61 2.09 -4.01 -11.35
N ASP A 62 1.52 -4.87 -12.21
CA ASP A 62 0.51 -4.47 -13.17
C ASP A 62 -0.74 -3.89 -12.51
N GLY A 63 -1.42 -2.98 -13.22
CA GLY A 63 -2.64 -2.34 -12.71
C GLY A 63 -2.40 -1.26 -11.65
N GLY A 64 -1.15 -0.81 -11.46
CA GLY A 64 -0.83 0.21 -10.47
C GLY A 64 -0.63 -0.35 -9.06
N TYR A 65 -0.42 -1.64 -8.89
CA TYR A 65 -0.20 -2.24 -7.58
C TYR A 65 1.28 -2.20 -7.18
N LEU A 66 1.51 -2.10 -5.89
CA LEU A 66 2.79 -2.24 -5.22
C LEU A 66 2.84 -3.63 -4.58
N SER A 67 3.75 -4.50 -5.01
CA SER A 67 4.04 -5.70 -4.24
C SER A 67 4.90 -5.33 -3.03
N VAL A 68 4.55 -5.91 -1.91
CA VAL A 68 5.27 -5.82 -0.64
C VAL A 68 5.64 -7.24 -0.23
N ASN A 69 6.92 -7.51 -0.16
CA ASN A 69 7.46 -8.79 0.29
C ASN A 69 8.28 -8.55 1.56
N HIS A 70 7.77 -9.02 2.70
CA HIS A 70 8.47 -8.99 3.97
C HIS A 70 9.14 -10.34 4.20
N VAL A 71 10.44 -10.40 3.98
CA VAL A 71 11.23 -11.64 4.06
C VAL A 71 11.77 -11.82 5.46
N ASN A 72 11.58 -13.03 5.99
CA ASN A 72 11.97 -13.44 7.32
C ASN A 72 11.29 -12.67 8.47
N ALA A 73 10.03 -12.28 8.26
CA ALA A 73 9.16 -11.77 9.31
C ALA A 73 9.00 -12.81 10.45
N MET A 74 9.14 -12.38 11.69
CA MET A 74 9.11 -13.29 12.84
C MET A 74 7.72 -13.38 13.44
N PHE A 75 7.09 -14.57 13.34
CA PHE A 75 5.78 -14.89 13.91
C PHE A 75 5.82 -16.16 14.75
N ASN A 76 4.73 -16.47 15.46
CA ASN A 76 4.60 -17.72 16.20
C ASN A 76 4.76 -18.93 15.28
N CYS A 77 5.30 -20.06 15.78
CA CYS A 77 5.41 -21.29 14.97
C CYS A 77 4.05 -21.93 14.65
N ALA A 78 3.00 -21.53 15.36
CA ALA A 78 1.63 -21.95 15.12
C ALA A 78 0.70 -20.73 15.17
N PRO A 79 0.76 -19.85 14.14
CA PRO A 79 0.11 -18.53 14.16
C PRO A 79 -1.40 -18.59 13.89
N GLY A 80 -1.96 -19.76 13.62
CA GLY A 80 -3.26 -19.86 12.97
C GLY A 80 -3.15 -19.34 11.54
N GLU A 81 -3.98 -18.39 11.18
CA GLU A 81 -3.88 -17.68 9.90
C GLU A 81 -3.00 -16.43 10.06
N LEU A 82 -2.07 -16.22 9.11
CA LEU A 82 -1.36 -14.96 8.95
C LEU A 82 -2.17 -14.04 8.04
N LYS A 83 -2.52 -12.86 8.51
CA LYS A 83 -3.36 -11.88 7.81
C LYS A 83 -2.59 -10.61 7.52
N ILE A 84 -2.88 -10.01 6.38
CA ILE A 84 -2.36 -8.70 5.99
C ILE A 84 -3.54 -7.79 5.66
N GLU A 85 -3.61 -6.64 6.33
CA GLU A 85 -4.54 -5.57 6.02
C GLU A 85 -3.76 -4.33 5.58
N ALA A 86 -4.34 -3.52 4.70
CA ALA A 86 -3.73 -2.24 4.36
C ALA A 86 -4.77 -1.15 4.16
N THR A 87 -4.36 0.06 4.49
CA THR A 87 -5.13 1.29 4.25
C THR A 87 -4.21 2.35 3.66
N ILE A 88 -4.82 3.35 3.00
CA ILE A 88 -4.10 4.52 2.49
C ILE A 88 -4.77 5.79 2.99
N ASP A 89 -3.97 6.75 3.42
CA ASP A 89 -4.39 8.09 3.81
C ASP A 89 -3.43 9.10 3.14
N GLY A 90 -3.94 9.77 2.10
CA GLY A 90 -3.09 10.60 1.25
C GLY A 90 -1.98 9.77 0.59
N ASN A 91 -0.74 10.03 0.96
CA ASN A 91 0.44 9.32 0.49
C ASN A 91 1.04 8.34 1.53
N VAL A 92 0.33 8.09 2.63
CA VAL A 92 0.75 7.14 3.67
C VAL A 92 0.00 5.82 3.48
N ILE A 93 0.74 4.76 3.17
CA ILE A 93 0.25 3.39 3.06
C ILE A 93 0.55 2.70 4.39
N LYS A 94 -0.48 2.26 5.11
CA LYS A 94 -0.34 1.52 6.36
C LYS A 94 -0.63 0.05 6.09
N ILE A 95 0.30 -0.82 6.47
CA ILE A 95 0.19 -2.27 6.31
C ILE A 95 0.25 -2.89 7.69
N LEU A 96 -0.76 -3.67 8.04
CA LEU A 96 -0.83 -4.42 9.28
C LEU A 96 -0.63 -5.91 8.98
N GLU A 97 0.38 -6.47 9.59
CA GLU A 97 0.69 -7.89 9.59
C GLU A 97 0.30 -8.47 10.95
N MET A 98 -0.52 -9.52 10.95
CA MET A 98 -1.01 -10.11 12.19
C MET A 98 -1.15 -11.62 12.10
N GLU A 99 -1.00 -12.26 13.24
CA GLU A 99 -1.31 -13.68 13.45
C GLU A 99 -2.64 -13.81 14.20
N GLU A 100 -3.44 -14.79 13.79
CA GLU A 100 -4.73 -15.04 14.42
C GLU A 100 -4.58 -15.58 15.84
N THR A 101 -3.56 -16.43 16.06
CA THR A 101 -3.27 -17.07 17.33
C THR A 101 -1.77 -17.21 17.54
N ALA A 102 -1.35 -17.42 18.79
CA ALA A 102 0.03 -17.72 19.17
C ALA A 102 0.03 -18.99 20.04
N LEU A 103 -0.19 -20.15 19.42
CA LEU A 103 -0.45 -21.41 20.13
C LEU A 103 0.84 -22.14 20.55
N ALA A 104 1.99 -21.81 19.95
CA ALA A 104 3.25 -22.46 20.29
C ALA A 104 4.15 -21.51 21.12
N ASN A 105 5.04 -22.10 21.93
CA ASN A 105 6.04 -21.33 22.67
C ASN A 105 7.36 -21.20 21.85
N CYS A 106 7.24 -20.85 20.61
CA CYS A 106 8.37 -20.59 19.71
C CYS A 106 7.97 -19.56 18.63
N ILE A 107 8.96 -18.95 18.02
CA ILE A 107 8.83 -18.09 16.85
C ILE A 107 9.66 -18.63 15.70
N CYS A 108 9.26 -18.36 14.48
CA CYS A 108 10.01 -18.74 13.29
C CYS A 108 9.85 -17.68 12.17
N PRO A 109 10.78 -17.67 11.20
CA PRO A 109 10.70 -16.74 10.08
C PRO A 109 9.70 -17.21 9.02
N TYR A 110 8.95 -16.23 8.49
CA TYR A 110 8.04 -16.38 7.36
C TYR A 110 8.41 -15.37 6.28
N ASP A 111 8.12 -15.67 5.02
CA ASP A 111 8.01 -14.63 4.01
C ASP A 111 6.53 -14.29 3.85
N LEU A 112 6.21 -13.02 4.00
CA LEU A 112 4.87 -12.50 3.77
C LEU A 112 4.84 -11.73 2.45
N TYR A 113 3.82 -11.93 1.67
CA TYR A 113 3.61 -11.25 0.41
C TYR A 113 2.20 -10.68 0.32
N CYS A 114 2.08 -9.48 -0.21
CA CYS A 114 0.82 -8.92 -0.66
C CYS A 114 1.03 -7.90 -1.78
N GLU A 115 -0.05 -7.58 -2.47
CA GLU A 115 -0.10 -6.43 -3.37
C GLU A 115 -1.11 -5.41 -2.86
N VAL A 116 -0.70 -4.13 -2.79
CA VAL A 116 -1.53 -3.02 -2.33
C VAL A 116 -1.69 -1.97 -3.42
N GLY A 117 -2.86 -1.44 -3.57
CA GLY A 117 -3.14 -0.46 -4.61
C GLY A 117 -4.61 -0.40 -4.99
N PRO A 118 -4.90 0.27 -6.11
CA PRO A 118 -3.99 0.82 -7.10
C PRO A 118 -3.38 2.17 -6.67
N LEU A 119 -2.11 2.42 -7.05
CA LEU A 119 -1.36 3.63 -6.76
C LEU A 119 -1.10 4.46 -8.02
N SER A 120 -1.07 5.76 -7.87
CA SER A 120 -0.54 6.69 -8.88
C SER A 120 0.97 6.85 -8.74
N ASN A 121 1.67 7.29 -9.79
CA ASN A 121 3.08 7.66 -9.64
C ASN A 121 3.24 8.77 -8.61
N GLY A 122 4.19 8.64 -7.70
CA GLY A 122 4.44 9.63 -6.64
C GLY A 122 5.26 9.08 -5.49
N ASP A 123 5.50 9.93 -4.52
CA ASP A 123 6.22 9.58 -3.31
C ASP A 123 5.22 9.11 -2.24
N TYR A 124 5.53 7.98 -1.64
CA TYR A 124 4.73 7.34 -0.60
C TYR A 124 5.57 7.01 0.61
N GLU A 125 4.94 7.05 1.75
CA GLU A 125 5.42 6.50 3.00
C GLU A 125 4.72 5.19 3.26
N VAL A 126 5.47 4.10 3.38
CA VAL A 126 4.95 2.77 3.73
C VAL A 126 5.26 2.50 5.19
N VAL A 127 4.23 2.32 5.99
CA VAL A 127 4.32 2.11 7.44
C VAL A 127 3.82 0.71 7.76
N ILE A 128 4.68 -0.10 8.34
CA ILE A 128 4.38 -1.49 8.72
C ILE A 128 4.02 -1.55 10.21
N TYR A 129 2.97 -2.26 10.51
CA TYR A 129 2.50 -2.55 11.85
C TYR A 129 2.47 -4.06 12.08
N HIS A 130 2.66 -4.46 13.32
CA HIS A 130 2.57 -5.85 13.73
C HIS A 130 1.53 -6.02 14.84
N GLY A 131 0.57 -6.90 14.64
CA GLY A 131 -0.48 -7.21 15.60
C GLY A 131 -1.61 -6.18 15.70
N SER A 132 -1.30 -4.88 15.69
CA SER A 132 -2.29 -3.79 15.71
C SER A 132 -1.75 -2.52 15.05
N PHE A 133 -2.65 -1.61 14.65
CA PHE A 133 -2.28 -0.29 14.09
C PHE A 133 -1.83 0.75 15.15
N GLU A 134 -1.45 0.34 16.36
CA GLU A 134 -1.09 1.27 17.42
C GLU A 134 0.33 1.79 17.30
N ILE A 135 1.30 0.89 17.13
CA ILE A 135 2.73 1.23 17.12
C ILE A 135 3.35 0.72 15.81
N PRO A 136 3.87 1.61 14.96
CA PRO A 136 4.57 1.20 13.75
C PRO A 136 5.87 0.48 14.10
N THR A 137 6.13 -0.61 13.40
CA THR A 137 7.37 -1.38 13.57
C THR A 137 8.44 -0.95 12.57
N ARG A 138 8.04 -0.52 11.37
CA ARG A 138 8.94 -0.07 10.30
C ARG A 138 8.29 1.02 9.47
N GLN A 139 9.11 1.82 8.82
CA GLN A 139 8.69 2.93 7.98
C GLN A 139 9.67 3.12 6.83
N PHE A 140 9.15 3.27 5.61
CA PHE A 140 9.93 3.36 4.39
C PHE A 140 9.39 4.48 3.50
N SER A 141 10.30 5.28 2.93
CA SER A 141 9.95 6.24 1.86
C SER A 141 10.25 5.61 0.52
N ILE A 142 9.28 5.58 -0.38
CA ILE A 142 9.41 5.04 -1.73
C ILE A 142 8.90 6.04 -2.76
N THR A 143 9.51 6.06 -3.94
CA THR A 143 8.95 6.72 -5.13
C THR A 143 8.31 5.68 -6.03
N TYR A 144 6.97 5.58 -5.97
CA TYR A 144 6.24 4.63 -6.79
C TYR A 144 6.20 5.08 -8.25
N ASN A 145 6.67 4.22 -9.13
CA ASN A 145 6.54 4.30 -10.58
C ASN A 145 6.66 2.88 -11.16
N LYS A 146 6.32 2.70 -12.44
CA LYS A 146 6.32 1.37 -13.10
C LYS A 146 7.66 0.62 -13.10
N ARG A 147 8.76 1.24 -12.68
CA ARG A 147 10.10 0.65 -12.61
C ARG A 147 10.57 0.45 -11.17
N LEU A 148 9.72 0.73 -10.18
CA LEU A 148 10.10 0.56 -8.79
C LEU A 148 10.50 -0.90 -8.54
N ASN A 149 11.69 -1.07 -8.00
CA ASN A 149 12.26 -2.32 -7.51
C ASN A 149 13.30 -1.95 -6.46
N ALA A 150 12.91 -1.98 -5.19
CA ALA A 150 13.72 -1.53 -4.08
C ALA A 150 13.76 -2.59 -2.98
N LYS A 151 14.90 -2.69 -2.30
CA LYS A 151 15.09 -3.57 -1.13
C LYS A 151 15.58 -2.74 0.04
N TYR A 152 15.04 -3.00 1.22
CA TYR A 152 15.40 -2.35 2.48
C TYR A 152 15.70 -3.42 3.53
N GLU A 153 16.93 -3.48 3.99
CA GLU A 153 17.35 -4.38 5.06
C GLU A 153 16.94 -3.82 6.41
N VAL A 154 16.46 -4.69 7.29
CA VAL A 154 16.09 -4.34 8.65
C VAL A 154 17.32 -4.49 9.54
N THR A 155 17.74 -3.41 10.16
CA THR A 155 18.77 -3.42 11.20
C THR A 155 18.12 -3.35 12.57
N TYR A 156 18.65 -4.11 13.50
CA TYR A 156 18.31 -4.04 14.93
C TYR A 156 19.49 -3.41 15.63
N ASP A 157 19.22 -2.31 16.35
CA ASP A 157 20.21 -1.74 17.27
C ASP A 157 20.33 -2.70 18.45
N ASP A 158 21.54 -3.21 18.69
CA ASP A 158 21.88 -4.11 19.81
C ASP A 158 21.86 -3.39 21.17
#